data_8d7a75fd4bb7493fb9c2c00adfa3b4e5
#
_entry.id   8d7a75fd4bb7493fb9c2c00adfa3b4e5
#
_cell.length_a   1.000
_cell.length_b   1.000
_cell.length_c   1.000
_cell.angle_alpha   90.00
_cell.angle_beta   90.00
_cell.angle_gamma   90.00
#
_symmetry.space_group_name_H-M   'P 1'
#
loop_
_entity.id
_entity.type
_entity.pdbx_description
1 polymer ?
#
loop_
_entity_poly.entity_id
_entity_poly.type
_entity_poly.pdbx_seq_one_letter_code
_entity_poly.pdbx_strand_id
1 'polypeptide(L)'
;MKSKLLLAPTLLVLLTLSLGTLYGQRKRRSQPKAQHPKEQQAKTGSDSTAKATTFLPASRELVTGRVSYMRNPHFRQLGTKYSVPSRQIYLQRIVADQFEAMSDAAAKDGISLRALSGTRTFDQQKGIWERKWSTRKGSPEERARDILLFSSMPMTSRHHWGTDIDINNLENSYFASGRGKAEYEWLCQHGHEYGFAQVFTEKTGGRPGYELEKWHWSYLPASEVYLQYYHDHIQYRDITGFTGAETASALKVISDYVGGVETPKARELFPWNKK
;
A
#
# COMPACT_ATOMS: atom_id res chain seq x y z
N MET A 1 19.92 15.17 51.65
CA MET A 1 19.04 16.09 52.39
C MET A 1 18.06 16.77 51.49
N LYS A 2 16.78 16.76 51.86
CA LYS A 2 15.60 17.47 51.36
C LYS A 2 14.90 16.92 50.10
N SER A 3 13.99 16.01 50.43
CA SER A 3 12.74 15.66 49.78
C SER A 3 11.88 16.89 49.48
N LYS A 4 11.21 16.94 48.32
CA LYS A 4 9.97 17.69 48.11
C LYS A 4 8.96 16.85 47.36
N LEU A 5 7.97 16.41 48.12
CA LEU A 5 6.70 15.86 47.72
C LEU A 5 5.82 17.01 47.20
N LEU A 6 5.11 16.82 46.08
CA LEU A 6 4.01 17.71 45.71
C LEU A 6 2.82 16.89 45.19
N LEU A 7 1.70 17.17 45.86
CA LEU A 7 0.37 16.55 45.78
C LEU A 7 -0.30 16.79 44.39
N ALA A 8 -1.11 15.83 44.00
CA ALA A 8 -2.14 15.92 42.99
C ALA A 8 -3.43 16.58 43.52
N PRO A 9 -4.21 17.28 42.72
CA PRO A 9 -5.60 17.55 43.05
C PRO A 9 -6.57 16.63 42.30
N THR A 10 -7.44 16.03 43.07
CA THR A 10 -8.65 15.28 42.70
C THR A 10 -9.69 16.23 42.09
N LEU A 11 -10.28 15.92 40.97
CA LEU A 11 -11.42 16.65 40.41
C LEU A 11 -12.68 15.77 40.43
N LEU A 12 -13.67 16.30 41.11
CA LEU A 12 -14.99 15.77 41.44
C LEU A 12 -15.91 15.83 40.23
N VAL A 13 -16.56 14.71 39.88
CA VAL A 13 -17.59 14.64 38.85
C VAL A 13 -18.96 14.84 39.49
N LEU A 14 -19.68 15.86 39.04
CA LEU A 14 -21.07 16.12 39.38
C LEU A 14 -22.00 15.48 38.33
N LEU A 15 -22.81 14.54 38.78
CA LEU A 15 -23.96 13.99 38.06
C LEU A 15 -25.14 15.00 38.18
N THR A 16 -25.77 15.35 37.08
CA THR A 16 -27.11 15.95 37.09
C THR A 16 -28.10 15.09 36.34
N LEU A 17 -29.01 14.51 37.06
CA LEU A 17 -30.26 13.92 36.58
C LEU A 17 -31.26 15.04 36.24
N SER A 18 -31.96 14.93 35.13
CA SER A 18 -33.24 15.61 34.95
C SER A 18 -34.30 14.68 34.35
N LEU A 19 -35.38 14.57 35.11
CA LEU A 19 -36.63 13.86 34.79
C LEU A 19 -37.52 14.60 33.80
N GLY A 20 -38.28 13.81 33.06
CA GLY A 20 -39.70 14.09 32.81
C GLY A 20 -40.05 14.67 31.45
N THR A 21 -40.85 14.00 30.66
CA THR A 21 -42.32 14.07 30.74
C THR A 21 -42.98 13.18 29.67
N LEU A 22 -43.96 12.41 30.14
CA LEU A 22 -44.95 11.67 29.34
C LEU A 22 -46.00 12.60 28.75
N TYR A 23 -46.40 12.43 27.52
CA TYR A 23 -47.72 12.72 26.93
C TYR A 23 -47.73 12.08 25.56
N GLY A 24 -48.67 11.25 25.07
CA GLY A 24 -50.08 11.10 25.24
C GLY A 24 -50.53 10.34 23.99
N GLN A 25 -51.15 9.18 24.20
CA GLN A 25 -51.70 8.35 23.11
C GLN A 25 -52.88 9.06 22.44
N ARG A 26 -52.96 9.03 21.11
CA ARG A 26 -54.20 9.22 20.36
C ARG A 26 -54.40 8.13 19.33
N LYS A 27 -55.30 7.18 19.67
CA LYS A 27 -55.90 6.24 18.71
C LYS A 27 -56.67 7.00 17.64
N ARG A 28 -56.47 6.68 16.37
CA ARG A 28 -57.43 6.94 15.31
C ARG A 28 -57.70 5.69 14.47
N ARG A 29 -58.95 5.47 14.30
CA ARG A 29 -59.77 4.46 13.69
C ARG A 29 -59.36 4.07 12.26
N SER A 30 -59.50 2.77 12.02
CA SER A 30 -59.52 2.05 10.75
C SER A 30 -60.63 2.52 9.80
N GLN A 31 -60.33 2.59 8.51
CA GLN A 31 -61.31 2.43 7.40
C GLN A 31 -60.67 1.54 6.28
N PRO A 32 -61.49 0.87 5.47
CA PRO A 32 -61.09 -0.32 4.79
C PRO A 32 -60.74 -0.17 3.30
N LYS A 33 -59.88 -1.08 2.85
CA LYS A 33 -59.67 -1.69 1.53
C LYS A 33 -60.19 -1.01 0.26
N ALA A 34 -59.27 -0.63 -0.63
CA ALA A 34 -59.43 -0.79 -2.06
C ALA A 34 -58.31 -1.76 -2.56
N GLN A 35 -58.76 -2.85 -3.20
CA GLN A 35 -57.88 -3.83 -3.89
C GLN A 35 -57.53 -3.24 -5.27
N HIS A 36 -56.26 -3.16 -5.60
CA HIS A 36 -55.76 -3.03 -6.96
C HIS A 36 -54.79 -4.17 -7.30
N PRO A 37 -54.64 -4.54 -8.57
CA PRO A 37 -54.13 -5.85 -9.00
C PRO A 37 -52.63 -5.95 -8.81
N LYS A 38 -52.19 -7.22 -8.59
CA LYS A 38 -50.81 -7.61 -8.49
C LYS A 38 -50.07 -7.40 -9.81
N GLU A 39 -49.25 -6.40 -9.87
CA GLU A 39 -48.18 -6.27 -10.85
C GLU A 39 -47.03 -7.14 -10.38
N GLN A 40 -46.71 -8.17 -11.15
CA GLN A 40 -45.54 -9.02 -10.92
C GLN A 40 -44.30 -8.19 -11.22
N GLN A 41 -43.70 -7.60 -10.19
CA GLN A 41 -42.32 -7.07 -10.28
C GLN A 41 -41.37 -8.27 -10.36
N ALA A 42 -40.79 -8.42 -11.54
CA ALA A 42 -39.64 -9.29 -11.76
C ALA A 42 -38.54 -8.89 -10.76
N LYS A 43 -38.16 -9.81 -9.88
CA LYS A 43 -36.99 -9.68 -9.04
C LYS A 43 -35.76 -9.74 -9.95
N THR A 44 -35.29 -8.58 -10.40
CA THR A 44 -33.89 -8.45 -10.83
C THR A 44 -33.05 -8.37 -9.56
N GLY A 45 -32.76 -9.51 -8.98
CA GLY A 45 -31.71 -9.66 -8.01
C GLY A 45 -30.38 -9.43 -8.73
N SER A 46 -29.86 -8.22 -8.70
CA SER A 46 -28.47 -7.98 -9.05
C SER A 46 -27.64 -8.60 -7.93
N ASP A 47 -27.20 -9.80 -8.14
CA ASP A 47 -26.19 -10.46 -7.34
C ASP A 47 -24.87 -9.72 -7.55
N SER A 48 -24.61 -8.72 -6.68
CA SER A 48 -23.42 -7.87 -6.75
C SER A 48 -22.21 -8.51 -6.05
N THR A 49 -22.13 -9.83 -6.02
CA THR A 49 -21.00 -10.60 -5.49
C THR A 49 -20.12 -11.20 -6.58
N ALA A 50 -20.01 -10.59 -7.75
CA ALA A 50 -18.91 -10.88 -8.64
C ALA A 50 -17.62 -10.40 -7.95
N LYS A 51 -16.94 -11.34 -7.28
CA LYS A 51 -15.60 -11.15 -6.70
C LYS A 51 -14.74 -10.57 -7.82
N ALA A 52 -14.30 -9.32 -7.68
CA ALA A 52 -13.47 -8.67 -8.69
C ALA A 52 -12.16 -9.48 -8.81
N THR A 53 -12.10 -10.37 -9.79
CA THR A 53 -10.95 -11.24 -10.09
C THR A 53 -9.90 -10.52 -10.92
N THR A 54 -10.15 -9.25 -11.25
CA THR A 54 -9.28 -8.43 -12.10
C THR A 54 -8.69 -7.29 -11.30
N PHE A 55 -7.45 -6.93 -11.61
CA PHE A 55 -6.81 -5.71 -11.08
C PHE A 55 -7.34 -4.46 -11.80
N LEU A 56 -7.15 -3.30 -11.17
CA LEU A 56 -7.56 -2.01 -11.73
C LEU A 56 -6.87 -1.77 -13.08
N PRO A 57 -7.58 -1.34 -14.13
CA PRO A 57 -6.93 -0.96 -15.38
C PRO A 57 -5.83 0.08 -15.19
N ALA A 58 -4.74 -0.05 -15.94
CA ALA A 58 -3.65 0.91 -15.89
C ALA A 58 -4.13 2.30 -16.31
N SER A 59 -3.75 3.31 -15.54
CA SER A 59 -4.02 4.71 -15.85
C SER A 59 -2.91 5.61 -15.29
N ARG A 60 -2.82 6.83 -15.81
CA ARG A 60 -1.87 7.83 -15.31
C ARG A 60 -2.08 8.10 -13.82
N GLU A 61 -3.33 8.22 -13.39
CA GLU A 61 -3.71 8.47 -12.00
C GLU A 61 -3.24 7.33 -11.09
N LEU A 62 -3.39 6.08 -11.52
CA LEU A 62 -2.94 4.93 -10.76
C LEU A 62 -1.42 4.91 -10.63
N VAL A 63 -0.69 4.96 -11.76
CA VAL A 63 0.76 4.77 -11.73
C VAL A 63 1.51 5.94 -11.09
N THR A 64 0.87 7.10 -10.97
CA THR A 64 1.42 8.30 -10.31
C THR A 64 0.88 8.55 -8.89
N GLY A 65 0.07 7.63 -8.35
CA GLY A 65 -0.43 7.71 -6.98
C GLY A 65 -1.59 8.70 -6.77
N ARG A 66 -2.30 9.07 -7.82
CA ARG A 66 -3.42 10.01 -7.76
C ARG A 66 -4.77 9.35 -7.52
N VAL A 67 -4.81 8.01 -7.45
CA VAL A 67 -6.02 7.26 -7.10
C VAL A 67 -6.28 7.32 -5.60
N SER A 68 -7.52 7.65 -5.22
CA SER A 68 -7.99 7.54 -3.84
C SER A 68 -8.33 6.08 -3.51
N TYR A 69 -7.33 5.28 -3.17
CA TYR A 69 -7.49 3.84 -2.98
C TYR A 69 -8.51 3.46 -1.89
N MET A 70 -8.65 4.26 -0.82
CA MET A 70 -9.61 4.00 0.26
C MET A 70 -11.09 4.09 -0.19
N ARG A 71 -11.37 4.79 -1.28
CA ARG A 71 -12.72 4.97 -1.86
C ARG A 71 -12.91 4.19 -3.15
N ASN A 72 -11.88 3.52 -3.64
CA ASN A 72 -11.92 2.79 -4.90
C ASN A 72 -12.30 1.32 -4.63
N PRO A 73 -13.35 0.77 -5.26
CA PRO A 73 -13.83 -0.59 -5.03
C PRO A 73 -12.83 -1.69 -5.43
N HIS A 74 -11.83 -1.37 -6.26
CA HIS A 74 -10.75 -2.31 -6.59
C HIS A 74 -9.74 -2.52 -5.46
N PHE A 75 -9.77 -1.68 -4.42
CA PHE A 75 -8.91 -1.81 -3.25
C PHE A 75 -9.69 -2.30 -2.04
N ARG A 76 -9.00 -2.95 -1.13
CA ARG A 76 -9.52 -3.28 0.20
C ARG A 76 -8.42 -3.22 1.25
N GLN A 77 -8.84 -3.03 2.48
CA GLN A 77 -7.97 -3.17 3.63
C GLN A 77 -7.66 -4.66 3.87
N LEU A 78 -6.40 -4.97 4.22
CA LEU A 78 -6.02 -6.28 4.74
C LEU A 78 -6.68 -6.54 6.09
N GLY A 79 -7.02 -7.79 6.36
CA GLY A 79 -7.43 -8.20 7.69
C GLY A 79 -6.35 -7.92 8.73
N THR A 80 -6.74 -7.59 9.95
CA THR A 80 -5.82 -7.23 11.05
C THR A 80 -4.82 -8.34 11.39
N LYS A 81 -5.16 -9.59 11.12
CA LYS A 81 -4.27 -10.75 11.24
C LYS A 81 -3.04 -10.65 10.32
N TYR A 82 -3.20 -10.02 9.16
CA TYR A 82 -2.20 -9.98 8.09
C TYR A 82 -1.39 -8.69 8.04
N SER A 83 -1.66 -7.77 8.93
CA SER A 83 -0.90 -6.51 9.05
C SER A 83 -0.27 -6.36 10.42
N VAL A 84 0.77 -5.53 10.51
CA VAL A 84 1.33 -5.17 11.82
C VAL A 84 0.30 -4.37 12.62
N PRO A 85 0.30 -4.48 13.96
CA PRO A 85 -0.65 -3.77 14.81
C PRO A 85 -0.70 -2.27 14.51
N SER A 86 -1.88 -1.67 14.63
CA SER A 86 -2.13 -0.23 14.47
C SER A 86 -1.92 0.31 13.05
N ARG A 87 -1.74 -0.54 12.03
CA ARG A 87 -1.64 -0.11 10.63
C ARG A 87 -2.82 -0.61 9.80
N GLN A 88 -3.45 0.32 9.08
CA GLN A 88 -4.43 0.02 8.05
C GLN A 88 -3.71 -0.08 6.70
N ILE A 89 -3.54 -1.29 6.21
CA ILE A 89 -2.83 -1.57 4.96
C ILE A 89 -3.87 -1.88 3.89
N TYR A 90 -3.81 -1.15 2.78
CA TYR A 90 -4.66 -1.35 1.61
C TYR A 90 -3.84 -1.88 0.45
N LEU A 91 -4.42 -2.82 -0.30
CA LEU A 91 -3.90 -3.34 -1.57
C LEU A 91 -5.07 -3.46 -2.56
N GLN A 92 -4.76 -3.65 -3.83
CA GLN A 92 -5.80 -4.11 -4.75
C GLN A 92 -6.37 -5.44 -4.26
N ARG A 93 -7.68 -5.68 -4.48
CA ARG A 93 -8.39 -6.84 -3.92
C ARG A 93 -7.69 -8.15 -4.21
N ILE A 94 -7.35 -8.40 -5.47
CA ILE A 94 -6.66 -9.63 -5.88
C ILE A 94 -5.29 -9.77 -5.20
N VAL A 95 -4.56 -8.68 -5.05
CA VAL A 95 -3.25 -8.68 -4.38
C VAL A 95 -3.40 -8.97 -2.89
N ALA A 96 -4.43 -8.37 -2.26
CA ALA A 96 -4.75 -8.63 -0.87
C ALA A 96 -5.18 -10.10 -0.65
N ASP A 97 -6.01 -10.65 -1.55
CA ASP A 97 -6.44 -12.06 -1.48
C ASP A 97 -5.24 -13.01 -1.59
N GLN A 98 -4.31 -12.75 -2.51
CA GLN A 98 -3.10 -13.56 -2.69
C GLN A 98 -2.11 -13.42 -1.51
N PHE A 99 -1.95 -12.21 -0.97
CA PHE A 99 -1.10 -12.01 0.20
C PHE A 99 -1.66 -12.70 1.45
N GLU A 100 -2.96 -12.64 1.68
CA GLU A 100 -3.61 -13.33 2.79
C GLU A 100 -3.47 -14.86 2.65
N ALA A 101 -3.65 -15.40 1.44
CA ALA A 101 -3.42 -16.82 1.15
C ALA A 101 -1.95 -17.23 1.38
N MET A 102 -0.99 -16.41 0.94
CA MET A 102 0.44 -16.60 1.15
C MET A 102 0.78 -16.59 2.65
N SER A 103 0.25 -15.63 3.40
CA SER A 103 0.46 -15.53 4.84
C SER A 103 -0.12 -16.72 5.61
N ASP A 104 -1.29 -17.21 5.19
CA ASP A 104 -1.92 -18.39 5.80
C ASP A 104 -1.16 -19.69 5.48
N ALA A 105 -0.56 -19.80 4.31
CA ALA A 105 0.31 -20.91 3.97
C ALA A 105 1.60 -20.88 4.80
N ALA A 106 2.26 -19.73 4.87
CA ALA A 106 3.46 -19.55 5.70
C ALA A 106 3.20 -19.89 7.17
N ALA A 107 2.03 -19.54 7.69
CA ALA A 107 1.65 -19.83 9.08
C ALA A 107 1.56 -21.34 9.37
N LYS A 108 1.21 -22.18 8.40
CA LYS A 108 1.22 -23.66 8.54
C LYS A 108 2.64 -24.21 8.70
N ASP A 109 3.61 -23.51 8.13
CA ASP A 109 5.04 -23.84 8.25
C ASP A 109 5.71 -23.13 9.44
N GLY A 110 4.92 -22.50 10.33
CA GLY A 110 5.41 -21.77 11.50
C GLY A 110 6.02 -20.40 11.18
N ILE A 111 5.84 -19.90 9.96
CA ILE A 111 6.35 -18.60 9.48
C ILE A 111 5.27 -17.54 9.60
N SER A 112 5.62 -16.35 10.10
CA SER A 112 4.70 -15.23 10.26
C SER A 112 5.00 -14.14 9.25
N LEU A 113 4.09 -13.93 8.30
CA LEU A 113 4.18 -12.83 7.33
C LEU A 113 3.11 -11.77 7.62
N ARG A 114 3.54 -10.52 7.84
CA ARG A 114 2.66 -9.39 8.10
C ARG A 114 3.03 -8.18 7.26
N ALA A 115 2.03 -7.58 6.65
CA ALA A 115 2.21 -6.34 5.91
C ALA A 115 2.57 -5.19 6.85
N LEU A 116 3.63 -4.48 6.51
CA LEU A 116 4.10 -3.27 7.19
C LEU A 116 3.72 -2.01 6.41
N SER A 117 3.70 -2.10 5.08
CA SER A 117 3.30 -1.05 4.15
C SER A 117 2.64 -1.68 2.92
N GLY A 118 1.75 -0.95 2.28
CA GLY A 118 1.06 -1.32 1.04
C GLY A 118 0.84 -0.09 0.17
N THR A 119 -0.39 0.11 -0.33
CA THR A 119 -0.72 1.22 -1.21
C THR A 119 -0.45 2.58 -0.56
N ARG A 120 0.18 3.47 -1.32
CA ARG A 120 0.44 4.86 -0.94
C ARG A 120 -0.04 5.82 -2.03
N THR A 121 -0.71 6.90 -1.63
CA THR A 121 -1.02 8.02 -2.55
C THR A 121 0.23 8.85 -2.83
N PHE A 122 0.14 9.72 -3.85
CA PHE A 122 1.14 10.74 -4.11
C PHE A 122 1.46 11.57 -2.85
N ASP A 123 0.45 12.05 -2.14
CA ASP A 123 0.64 12.92 -0.97
C ASP A 123 1.29 12.18 0.20
N GLN A 124 0.95 10.90 0.40
CA GLN A 124 1.61 10.06 1.39
C GLN A 124 3.10 9.86 1.06
N GLN A 125 3.41 9.56 -0.21
CA GLN A 125 4.81 9.42 -0.66
C GLN A 125 5.55 10.75 -0.61
N LYS A 126 4.90 11.86 -0.97
CA LYS A 126 5.45 13.21 -0.83
C LYS A 126 5.80 13.52 0.62
N GLY A 127 4.91 13.21 1.56
CA GLY A 127 5.20 13.39 2.98
C GLY A 127 6.41 12.59 3.47
N ILE A 128 6.65 11.38 2.95
CA ILE A 128 7.87 10.59 3.24
C ILE A 128 9.09 11.27 2.65
N TRP A 129 9.02 11.66 1.39
CA TRP A 129 10.11 12.30 0.64
C TRP A 129 10.55 13.62 1.28
N GLU A 130 9.59 14.53 1.54
CA GLU A 130 9.87 15.87 2.11
C GLU A 130 10.49 15.76 3.52
N ARG A 131 10.04 14.84 4.36
CA ARG A 131 10.70 14.59 5.66
C ARG A 131 12.15 14.14 5.52
N LYS A 132 12.43 13.24 4.57
CA LYS A 132 13.81 12.81 4.29
C LYS A 132 14.62 13.95 3.69
N TRP A 133 14.03 14.70 2.77
CA TRP A 133 14.66 15.86 2.12
C TRP A 133 15.11 16.91 3.13
N SER A 134 14.28 17.26 4.11
CA SER A 134 14.57 18.27 5.11
C SER A 134 15.78 17.93 6.00
N THR A 135 16.12 16.66 6.13
CA THR A 135 17.26 16.21 6.96
C THR A 135 18.54 15.98 6.15
N ARG A 136 18.48 15.99 4.82
CA ARG A 136 19.65 15.81 3.96
C ARG A 136 20.34 17.14 3.67
N LYS A 137 21.66 17.09 3.49
CA LYS A 137 22.52 18.25 3.13
C LYS A 137 23.14 18.01 1.76
N GLY A 138 23.68 19.04 1.17
CA GLY A 138 24.30 19.01 -0.16
C GLY A 138 23.42 19.59 -1.26
N SER A 139 23.84 19.44 -2.48
CA SER A 139 23.09 19.85 -3.67
C SER A 139 21.77 19.10 -3.79
N PRO A 140 20.80 19.59 -4.57
CA PRO A 140 19.55 18.87 -4.81
C PRO A 140 19.76 17.42 -5.30
N GLU A 141 20.72 17.19 -6.18
CA GLU A 141 21.01 15.86 -6.74
C GLU A 141 21.63 14.93 -5.69
N GLU A 142 22.57 15.42 -4.86
CA GLU A 142 23.14 14.61 -3.77
C GLU A 142 22.09 14.19 -2.76
N ARG A 143 21.22 15.13 -2.35
CA ARG A 143 20.11 14.85 -1.44
C ARG A 143 19.13 13.82 -2.02
N ALA A 144 18.75 14.01 -3.28
CA ALA A 144 17.85 13.10 -3.97
C ALA A 144 18.47 11.69 -4.09
N ARG A 145 19.75 11.60 -4.48
CA ARG A 145 20.48 10.34 -4.62
C ARG A 145 20.55 9.56 -3.31
N ASP A 146 20.83 10.24 -2.20
CA ASP A 146 20.87 9.59 -0.89
C ASP A 146 19.47 9.07 -0.45
N ILE A 147 18.41 9.81 -0.73
CA ILE A 147 17.05 9.36 -0.43
C ILE A 147 16.65 8.17 -1.32
N LEU A 148 17.03 8.21 -2.59
CA LEU A 148 16.74 7.19 -3.58
C LEU A 148 17.44 5.84 -3.33
N LEU A 149 18.33 5.75 -2.36
CA LEU A 149 18.85 4.42 -1.96
C LEU A 149 17.72 3.48 -1.53
N PHE A 150 16.71 3.99 -0.78
CA PHE A 150 15.62 3.22 -0.18
C PHE A 150 14.25 3.91 -0.22
N SER A 151 14.09 5.01 -0.97
CA SER A 151 12.80 5.73 -1.02
C SER A 151 12.56 6.37 -2.36
N SER A 152 11.44 6.04 -2.96
CA SER A 152 11.02 6.59 -4.25
C SER A 152 10.69 8.07 -4.18
N MET A 153 10.93 8.80 -5.25
CA MET A 153 10.29 10.09 -5.50
C MET A 153 8.76 9.90 -5.57
N PRO A 154 7.96 10.90 -5.16
CA PRO A 154 6.54 10.92 -5.50
C PRO A 154 6.34 10.72 -7.00
N MET A 155 5.25 10.06 -7.39
CA MET A 155 4.92 9.63 -8.75
C MET A 155 5.75 8.45 -9.29
N THR A 156 6.84 8.03 -8.63
CA THR A 156 7.72 6.93 -9.11
C THR A 156 7.67 5.69 -8.23
N SER A 157 6.90 5.73 -7.15
CA SER A 157 6.78 4.63 -6.20
C SER A 157 5.87 3.52 -6.72
N ARG A 158 6.35 2.29 -6.73
CA ARG A 158 5.54 1.11 -7.07
C ARG A 158 4.38 0.89 -6.07
N HIS A 159 4.51 1.35 -4.83
CA HIS A 159 3.40 1.36 -3.88
C HIS A 159 2.18 2.18 -4.31
N HIS A 160 2.31 3.08 -5.30
CA HIS A 160 1.16 3.76 -5.89
C HIS A 160 0.19 2.79 -6.57
N TRP A 161 0.70 1.69 -7.09
CA TRP A 161 -0.02 0.72 -7.90
C TRP A 161 -0.91 -0.21 -7.09
N GLY A 162 -0.65 -0.31 -5.78
CA GLY A 162 -1.37 -1.24 -4.90
C GLY A 162 -1.03 -2.71 -5.12
N THR A 163 0.11 -2.97 -5.74
CA THR A 163 0.66 -4.29 -6.06
C THR A 163 1.86 -4.65 -5.20
N ASP A 164 2.44 -3.67 -4.52
CA ASP A 164 3.71 -3.80 -3.81
C ASP A 164 3.49 -3.69 -2.30
N ILE A 165 4.19 -4.53 -1.56
CA ILE A 165 4.03 -4.71 -0.13
C ILE A 165 5.39 -4.82 0.55
N ASP A 166 5.52 -4.13 1.70
CA ASP A 166 6.65 -4.33 2.60
C ASP A 166 6.24 -5.28 3.72
N ILE A 167 7.05 -6.31 3.98
CA ILE A 167 6.73 -7.43 4.88
C ILE A 167 7.66 -7.41 6.09
N ASN A 168 7.11 -7.55 7.28
CA ASN A 168 7.72 -7.78 8.60
C ASN A 168 8.65 -6.68 9.11
N ASN A 169 9.69 -6.27 8.37
CA ASN A 169 10.70 -5.30 8.81
C ASN A 169 11.25 -4.50 7.62
N LEU A 170 11.82 -3.31 7.86
CA LEU A 170 12.43 -2.45 6.82
C LEU A 170 13.97 -2.41 6.91
N GLU A 171 14.59 -3.41 7.55
CA GLU A 171 16.03 -3.49 7.70
C GLU A 171 16.56 -4.85 7.19
N ASN A 172 17.51 -4.84 6.26
CA ASN A 172 18.10 -6.06 5.73
C ASN A 172 18.77 -6.93 6.81
N SER A 173 19.29 -6.30 7.86
CA SER A 173 19.89 -6.98 8.99
C SER A 173 18.91 -7.87 9.76
N TYR A 174 17.62 -7.50 9.82
CA TYR A 174 16.59 -8.35 10.39
C TYR A 174 16.49 -9.71 9.69
N PHE A 175 16.65 -9.72 8.37
CA PHE A 175 16.56 -10.91 7.52
C PHE A 175 17.89 -11.69 7.41
N ALA A 176 18.91 -11.30 8.17
CA ALA A 176 20.21 -11.96 8.12
C ALA A 176 20.30 -13.21 9.01
N SER A 177 19.48 -13.31 10.06
CA SER A 177 19.53 -14.41 11.03
C SER A 177 18.17 -14.67 11.70
N GLY A 178 18.09 -15.77 12.45
CA GLY A 178 16.96 -16.12 13.29
C GLY A 178 15.63 -16.16 12.52
N ARG A 179 14.58 -15.65 13.14
CA ARG A 179 13.21 -15.65 12.59
C ARG A 179 13.13 -14.90 11.25
N GLY A 180 13.73 -13.72 11.16
CA GLY A 180 13.69 -12.92 9.93
C GLY A 180 14.35 -13.63 8.75
N LYS A 181 15.45 -14.38 8.98
CA LYS A 181 16.07 -15.21 7.95
C LYS A 181 15.12 -16.30 7.46
N ALA A 182 14.46 -17.02 8.35
CA ALA A 182 13.50 -18.06 7.99
C ALA A 182 12.30 -17.48 7.20
N GLU A 183 11.78 -16.31 7.60
CA GLU A 183 10.72 -15.60 6.89
C GLU A 183 11.14 -15.22 5.46
N TYR A 184 12.35 -14.72 5.29
CA TYR A 184 12.87 -14.35 3.96
C TYR A 184 13.14 -15.58 3.07
N GLU A 185 13.71 -16.63 3.63
CA GLU A 185 13.96 -17.88 2.89
C GLU A 185 12.65 -18.52 2.43
N TRP A 186 11.61 -18.51 3.29
CA TRP A 186 10.27 -18.97 2.92
C TRP A 186 9.69 -18.14 1.78
N LEU A 187 9.78 -16.81 1.86
CA LEU A 187 9.32 -15.91 0.80
C LEU A 187 10.05 -16.15 -0.53
N CYS A 188 11.37 -16.32 -0.50
CA CYS A 188 12.16 -16.62 -1.69
C CYS A 188 11.76 -17.96 -2.33
N GLN A 189 11.39 -18.95 -1.50
CA GLN A 189 11.01 -20.29 -1.97
C GLN A 189 9.57 -20.32 -2.50
N HIS A 190 8.62 -19.66 -1.82
CA HIS A 190 7.18 -19.84 -2.04
C HIS A 190 6.45 -18.59 -2.56
N GLY A 191 7.04 -17.40 -2.48
CA GLY A 191 6.36 -16.16 -2.90
C GLY A 191 5.79 -16.21 -4.31
N HIS A 192 6.53 -16.85 -5.24
CA HIS A 192 6.14 -16.97 -6.64
C HIS A 192 4.86 -17.80 -6.85
N GLU A 193 4.54 -18.75 -5.98
CA GLU A 193 3.31 -19.56 -6.01
C GLU A 193 2.06 -18.70 -5.83
N TYR A 194 2.21 -17.53 -5.19
CA TYR A 194 1.17 -16.53 -4.95
C TYR A 194 1.30 -15.30 -5.85
N GLY A 195 2.20 -15.35 -6.85
CA GLY A 195 2.45 -14.27 -7.80
C GLY A 195 3.37 -13.16 -7.27
N PHE A 196 3.99 -13.33 -6.10
CA PHE A 196 4.91 -12.35 -5.55
C PHE A 196 6.37 -12.67 -5.87
N ALA A 197 7.14 -11.60 -6.17
CA ALA A 197 8.58 -11.68 -6.32
C ALA A 197 9.26 -10.50 -5.64
N GLN A 198 10.47 -10.72 -5.16
CA GLN A 198 11.35 -9.65 -4.73
C GLN A 198 11.87 -8.92 -5.97
N VAL A 199 11.66 -7.60 -6.04
CA VAL A 199 12.02 -6.79 -7.20
C VAL A 199 13.27 -5.94 -7.01
N PHE A 200 13.60 -5.60 -5.76
CA PHE A 200 14.85 -4.90 -5.40
C PHE A 200 15.86 -5.90 -4.83
N THR A 201 16.47 -6.65 -5.75
CA THR A 201 17.47 -7.70 -5.46
C THR A 201 18.87 -7.13 -5.32
N GLU A 202 19.87 -8.00 -5.10
CA GLU A 202 21.27 -7.61 -5.18
C GLU A 202 21.62 -6.99 -6.54
N LYS A 203 22.56 -6.05 -6.56
CA LYS A 203 23.00 -5.36 -7.80
C LYS A 203 24.11 -6.11 -8.56
N THR A 204 24.44 -7.32 -8.15
CA THR A 204 25.50 -8.13 -8.75
C THR A 204 25.30 -8.40 -10.25
N GLY A 205 24.02 -8.44 -10.70
CA GLY A 205 23.64 -8.58 -12.10
C GLY A 205 23.63 -7.26 -12.91
N GLY A 206 24.10 -6.13 -12.32
CA GLY A 206 24.10 -4.82 -12.97
C GLY A 206 22.77 -4.07 -12.87
N ARG A 207 21.81 -4.52 -12.04
CA ARG A 207 20.56 -3.82 -11.79
C ARG A 207 20.85 -2.41 -11.23
N PRO A 208 20.32 -1.33 -11.83
CA PRO A 208 20.47 0.02 -11.30
C PRO A 208 19.45 0.32 -10.19
N GLY A 209 19.46 1.55 -9.69
CA GLY A 209 18.43 2.12 -8.83
C GLY A 209 18.56 1.73 -7.36
N TYR A 210 17.46 1.34 -6.74
CA TYR A 210 17.37 1.06 -5.30
C TYR A 210 18.35 0.00 -4.84
N GLU A 211 18.77 0.09 -3.60
CA GLU A 211 19.55 -0.97 -2.94
C GLU A 211 18.71 -2.23 -2.74
N LEU A 212 19.33 -3.31 -2.24
CA LEU A 212 18.63 -4.53 -1.85
C LEU A 212 17.57 -4.20 -0.78
N GLU A 213 16.34 -4.64 -1.01
CA GLU A 213 15.25 -4.56 -0.04
C GLU A 213 14.63 -5.94 0.14
N LYS A 214 15.03 -6.69 1.17
CA LYS A 214 14.51 -8.03 1.45
C LYS A 214 13.04 -8.05 1.85
N TRP A 215 12.54 -6.92 2.31
CA TRP A 215 11.14 -6.74 2.72
C TRP A 215 10.17 -6.43 1.59
N HIS A 216 10.66 -5.93 0.43
CA HIS A 216 9.82 -5.39 -0.65
C HIS A 216 9.47 -6.46 -1.69
N TRP A 217 8.18 -6.78 -1.77
CA TRP A 217 7.63 -7.80 -2.65
C TRP A 217 6.56 -7.24 -3.56
N SER A 218 6.57 -7.62 -4.82
CA SER A 218 5.66 -7.12 -5.86
C SER A 218 4.82 -8.25 -6.44
N TYR A 219 3.51 -8.04 -6.57
CA TYR A 219 2.61 -8.94 -7.26
C TYR A 219 2.74 -8.77 -8.77
N LEU A 220 3.51 -9.65 -9.41
CA LEU A 220 3.92 -9.50 -10.82
C LEU A 220 2.78 -9.50 -11.83
N PRO A 221 1.70 -10.32 -11.69
CA PRO A 221 0.65 -10.37 -12.70
C PRO A 221 0.01 -9.00 -13.00
N ALA A 222 0.00 -8.09 -12.04
CA ALA A 222 -0.50 -6.73 -12.24
C ALA A 222 0.62 -5.69 -12.39
N SER A 223 1.68 -5.80 -11.60
CA SER A 223 2.73 -4.79 -11.58
C SER A 223 3.53 -4.69 -12.88
N GLU A 224 3.66 -5.78 -13.64
CA GLU A 224 4.30 -5.75 -14.95
C GLU A 224 3.46 -5.02 -15.99
N VAL A 225 2.12 -5.12 -15.92
CA VAL A 225 1.20 -4.33 -16.76
C VAL A 225 1.33 -2.84 -16.46
N TYR A 226 1.46 -2.48 -15.17
CA TYR A 226 1.64 -1.08 -14.76
C TYR A 226 3.02 -0.55 -15.10
N LEU A 227 4.05 -1.38 -15.06
CA LEU A 227 5.39 -1.02 -15.49
C LEU A 227 5.42 -0.71 -16.99
N GLN A 228 4.76 -1.54 -17.83
CA GLN A 228 4.61 -1.28 -19.27
C GLN A 228 3.90 0.06 -19.48
N TYR A 229 2.74 0.27 -18.81
CA TYR A 229 2.00 1.52 -18.93
C TYR A 229 2.84 2.73 -18.52
N TYR A 230 3.59 2.61 -17.41
CA TYR A 230 4.46 3.68 -16.90
C TYR A 230 5.53 4.03 -17.94
N HIS A 231 6.19 3.03 -18.50
CA HIS A 231 7.20 3.20 -19.55
C HIS A 231 6.64 3.95 -20.76
N ASP A 232 5.44 3.61 -21.21
CA ASP A 232 4.85 4.14 -22.44
C ASP A 232 4.26 5.54 -22.28
N HIS A 233 3.83 5.92 -21.06
CA HIS A 233 2.97 7.10 -20.87
C HIS A 233 3.53 8.14 -19.89
N ILE A 234 4.56 7.84 -19.09
CA ILE A 234 5.12 8.78 -18.11
C ILE A 234 6.49 9.26 -18.56
N GLN A 235 6.68 10.57 -18.53
CA GLN A 235 7.92 11.21 -18.92
C GLN A 235 8.48 12.05 -17.77
N TYR A 236 9.76 12.40 -17.81
CA TYR A 236 10.41 13.20 -16.77
C TYR A 236 9.70 14.53 -16.49
N ARG A 237 9.16 15.19 -17.52
CA ARG A 237 8.35 16.42 -17.38
C ARG A 237 7.07 16.25 -16.56
N ASP A 238 6.59 15.02 -16.40
CA ASP A 238 5.39 14.71 -15.62
C ASP A 238 5.71 14.63 -14.11
N ILE A 239 6.98 14.35 -13.77
CA ILE A 239 7.43 14.17 -12.38
C ILE A 239 7.59 15.53 -11.75
N THR A 240 6.56 15.99 -11.03
CA THR A 240 6.47 17.35 -10.48
C THR A 240 5.70 17.38 -9.17
N GLY A 241 5.71 18.54 -8.50
CA GLY A 241 4.86 18.81 -7.35
C GLY A 241 5.45 18.46 -5.98
N PHE A 242 6.77 18.26 -5.91
CA PHE A 242 7.54 18.04 -4.68
C PHE A 242 8.94 18.63 -4.80
N THR A 243 9.63 18.81 -3.68
CA THR A 243 10.97 19.39 -3.65
C THR A 243 11.99 18.43 -4.27
N GLY A 244 12.85 18.92 -5.16
CA GLY A 244 13.87 18.13 -5.85
C GLY A 244 13.35 17.34 -7.06
N ALA A 245 12.10 17.57 -7.49
CA ALA A 245 11.53 16.92 -8.68
C ALA A 245 12.34 17.19 -9.96
N GLU A 246 12.97 18.35 -10.05
CA GLU A 246 13.85 18.77 -11.15
C GLU A 246 15.05 17.84 -11.35
N THR A 247 15.48 17.11 -10.33
CA THR A 247 16.62 16.19 -10.40
C THR A 247 16.24 14.84 -11.06
N ALA A 248 14.96 14.57 -11.26
CA ALA A 248 14.46 13.27 -11.75
C ALA A 248 15.10 12.80 -13.06
N SER A 249 15.30 13.74 -14.01
CA SER A 249 15.90 13.42 -15.32
C SER A 249 17.40 13.15 -15.19
N ALA A 250 18.13 14.01 -14.46
CA ALA A 250 19.58 13.84 -14.27
C ALA A 250 19.91 12.52 -13.53
N LEU A 251 19.04 12.11 -12.60
CA LEU A 251 19.17 10.87 -11.85
C LEU A 251 18.54 9.64 -12.55
N LYS A 252 18.02 9.84 -13.78
CA LYS A 252 17.40 8.77 -14.58
C LYS A 252 16.35 7.96 -13.83
N VAL A 253 15.50 8.63 -13.01
CA VAL A 253 14.61 7.91 -12.07
C VAL A 253 13.62 6.97 -12.78
N ILE A 254 13.23 7.24 -14.03
CA ILE A 254 12.34 6.35 -14.78
C ILE A 254 13.08 5.06 -15.15
N SER A 255 14.22 5.14 -15.82
CA SER A 255 14.96 3.96 -16.27
C SER A 255 15.62 3.20 -15.13
N ASP A 256 16.23 3.93 -14.18
CA ASP A 256 17.12 3.31 -13.20
C ASP A 256 16.41 2.93 -11.90
N TYR A 257 15.25 3.56 -11.59
CA TYR A 257 14.53 3.28 -10.35
C TYR A 257 13.16 2.65 -10.58
N VAL A 258 12.29 3.23 -11.44
CA VAL A 258 11.03 2.58 -11.78
C VAL A 258 11.27 1.31 -12.60
N GLY A 259 12.16 1.38 -13.59
CA GLY A 259 12.58 0.27 -14.42
C GLY A 259 13.70 -0.60 -13.82
N GLY A 260 14.38 -0.12 -12.79
CA GLY A 260 15.49 -0.82 -12.14
C GLY A 260 15.04 -1.92 -11.19
N VAL A 261 14.19 -2.82 -11.65
CA VAL A 261 13.63 -3.94 -10.90
C VAL A 261 13.94 -5.27 -11.58
N GLU A 262 14.10 -6.32 -10.77
CA GLU A 262 14.45 -7.65 -11.26
C GLU A 262 13.20 -8.41 -11.69
N THR A 263 12.67 -8.07 -12.88
CA THR A 263 11.54 -8.78 -13.50
C THR A 263 11.77 -8.99 -15.00
N PRO A 264 11.11 -10.00 -15.63
CA PRO A 264 11.20 -10.19 -17.07
C PRO A 264 10.81 -8.94 -17.86
N LYS A 265 9.70 -8.28 -17.49
CA LYS A 265 9.21 -7.07 -18.14
C LYS A 265 10.20 -5.89 -18.00
N ALA A 266 10.78 -5.70 -16.83
CA ALA A 266 11.77 -4.65 -16.63
C ALA A 266 13.03 -4.87 -17.48
N ARG A 267 13.49 -6.11 -17.61
CA ARG A 267 14.62 -6.46 -18.47
C ARG A 267 14.32 -6.23 -19.95
N GLU A 268 13.08 -6.44 -20.39
CA GLU A 268 12.60 -6.14 -21.73
C GLU A 268 12.61 -4.62 -22.01
N LEU A 269 11.97 -3.83 -21.13
CA LEU A 269 11.75 -2.39 -21.34
C LEU A 269 12.97 -1.52 -21.02
N PHE A 270 13.77 -1.92 -20.04
CA PHE A 270 14.93 -1.18 -19.51
C PHE A 270 16.16 -2.08 -19.45
N PRO A 271 16.76 -2.44 -20.58
CA PRO A 271 17.87 -3.40 -20.64
C PRO A 271 19.16 -2.81 -20.06
N TRP A 272 19.35 -2.92 -18.75
CA TRP A 272 20.57 -2.43 -18.05
C TRP A 272 21.78 -3.37 -18.19
N ASN A 273 21.59 -4.60 -18.64
CA ASN A 273 22.67 -5.61 -18.80
C ASN A 273 23.21 -5.73 -20.22
N LYS A 274 22.81 -4.88 -21.15
CA LYS A 274 23.40 -4.87 -22.51
C LYS A 274 24.70 -4.05 -22.45
N LYS A 275 25.81 -4.74 -22.17
CA LYS A 275 27.16 -4.30 -22.55
C LYS A 275 27.55 -4.94 -23.85
#